data_5ff3f12df68fb70f378b80f6d531784f
#
_entry.id   5ff3f12df68fb70f378b80f6d531784f
#
_cell.length_a   1.000
_cell.length_b   1.000
_cell.length_c   1.000
_cell.angle_alpha   90.00
_cell.angle_beta   90.00
_cell.angle_gamma   90.00
#
_symmetry.space_group_name_H-M   'P 1'
#
loop_
_entity.id
_entity.type
_entity.pdbx_description
1 polymer ?
#
loop_
_entity_poly.entity_id
_entity_poly.type
_entity_poly.pdbx_seq_one_letter_code
_entity_poly.pdbx_strand_id
1 'polypeptide(L)'
;TLKVLEAVLRSNFWLGTHVIAINIGYAAALLGGAIGHVYIFASLFGVKNRDFLKSVTRMVYGVLCFGLVFALVGTVLGGVWANDSWGRFWGWDPKENGALMICIGILVMLHARMGGLIKDLGVSIMAVFIGIITVFSWWHVNQLETGLHSYGFTDGIMFWLHLTYGIEFSVIALGFIAHFGIFPRLFGGREPRAE
;
A
#
# COMPACT_ATOMS: atom_id res chain seq x y z
N THR A 1 -28.59 -15.70 5.13
CA THR A 1 -27.35 -14.91 4.81
C THR A 1 -26.13 -15.42 5.56
N LEU A 2 -26.20 -15.61 6.89
CA LEU A 2 -25.07 -16.13 7.68
C LEU A 2 -24.63 -17.55 7.28
N LYS A 3 -25.56 -18.43 6.93
CA LYS A 3 -25.25 -19.80 6.49
C LYS A 3 -24.50 -19.84 5.15
N VAL A 4 -24.77 -18.91 4.24
CA VAL A 4 -24.08 -18.82 2.95
C VAL A 4 -22.65 -18.32 3.17
N LEU A 5 -22.44 -17.32 4.02
CA LEU A 5 -21.11 -16.82 4.41
C LEU A 5 -20.28 -17.92 5.10
N GLU A 6 -20.90 -18.70 5.99
CA GLU A 6 -20.22 -19.79 6.68
C GLU A 6 -19.77 -20.91 5.72
N ALA A 7 -20.57 -21.26 4.73
CA ALA A 7 -20.22 -22.26 3.72
C ALA A 7 -19.07 -21.80 2.83
N VAL A 8 -19.06 -20.53 2.43
CA VAL A 8 -18.00 -19.90 1.62
C VAL A 8 -16.67 -19.89 2.38
N LEU A 9 -16.67 -19.55 3.67
CA LEU A 9 -15.47 -19.47 4.50
C LEU A 9 -14.88 -20.85 4.88
N ARG A 10 -15.57 -21.96 4.63
CA ARG A 10 -15.12 -23.33 4.96
C ARG A 10 -14.35 -24.04 3.85
N SER A 11 -14.12 -23.43 2.71
CA SER A 11 -13.34 -24.06 1.65
C SER A 11 -11.84 -24.02 1.98
N ASN A 12 -11.28 -25.15 2.41
CA ASN A 12 -9.85 -25.29 2.67
C ASN A 12 -8.99 -24.98 1.44
N PHE A 13 -9.48 -25.28 0.24
CA PHE A 13 -8.79 -24.97 -1.00
C PHE A 13 -8.63 -23.46 -1.19
N TRP A 14 -9.73 -22.68 -1.06
CA TRP A 14 -9.69 -21.23 -1.23
C TRP A 14 -8.98 -20.52 -0.08
N LEU A 15 -9.08 -21.03 1.14
CA LEU A 15 -8.30 -20.53 2.27
C LEU A 15 -6.79 -20.77 2.08
N GLY A 16 -6.41 -21.92 1.51
CA GLY A 16 -5.02 -22.26 1.24
C GLY A 16 -4.42 -21.58 0.01
N THR A 17 -5.23 -21.11 -0.92
CA THR A 17 -4.77 -20.50 -2.18
C THR A 17 -5.01 -19.01 -2.22
N HIS A 18 -6.26 -18.57 -2.37
CA HIS A 18 -6.61 -17.14 -2.49
C HIS A 18 -6.19 -16.34 -1.25
N VAL A 19 -6.61 -16.78 -0.06
CA VAL A 19 -6.38 -16.00 1.16
C VAL A 19 -4.88 -15.87 1.45
N ILE A 20 -4.11 -16.92 1.28
CA ILE A 20 -2.65 -16.85 1.46
C ILE A 20 -2.01 -15.92 0.42
N ALA A 21 -2.36 -16.08 -0.86
CA ALA A 21 -1.80 -15.25 -1.92
C ALA A 21 -2.08 -13.75 -1.71
N ILE A 22 -3.35 -13.39 -1.46
CA ILE A 22 -3.71 -11.99 -1.29
C ILE A 22 -3.08 -11.36 -0.04
N ASN A 23 -2.98 -12.12 1.07
CA ASN A 23 -2.34 -11.64 2.29
C ASN A 23 -0.83 -11.42 2.12
N ILE A 24 -0.12 -12.28 1.35
CA ILE A 24 1.28 -12.04 0.98
C ILE A 24 1.40 -10.74 0.16
N GLY A 25 0.50 -10.51 -0.80
CA GLY A 25 0.45 -9.29 -1.58
C GLY A 25 0.26 -8.04 -0.70
N TYR A 26 -0.69 -8.08 0.23
CA TYR A 26 -0.95 -7.00 1.17
C TYR A 26 0.24 -6.74 2.11
N ALA A 27 0.80 -7.80 2.68
CA ALA A 27 1.96 -7.69 3.56
C ALA A 27 3.18 -7.09 2.83
N ALA A 28 3.42 -7.50 1.59
CA ALA A 28 4.49 -6.93 0.77
C ALA A 28 4.24 -5.45 0.44
N ALA A 29 2.99 -5.06 0.13
CA ALA A 29 2.64 -3.67 -0.12
C ALA A 29 2.87 -2.78 1.12
N LEU A 30 2.47 -3.24 2.31
CA LEU A 30 2.75 -2.56 3.58
C LEU A 30 4.24 -2.48 3.88
N LEU A 31 4.99 -3.57 3.66
CA LEU A 31 6.44 -3.58 3.84
C LEU A 31 7.12 -2.59 2.89
N GLY A 32 6.68 -2.51 1.63
CA GLY A 32 7.15 -1.51 0.68
C GLY A 32 6.95 -0.08 1.19
N GLY A 33 5.77 0.22 1.75
CA GLY A 33 5.46 1.48 2.42
C GLY A 33 6.40 1.75 3.60
N ALA A 34 6.56 0.78 4.50
CA ALA A 34 7.46 0.89 5.67
C ALA A 34 8.91 1.18 5.27
N ILE A 35 9.44 0.51 4.22
CA ILE A 35 10.77 0.81 3.69
C ILE A 35 10.80 2.21 3.07
N GLY A 36 9.71 2.64 2.43
CA GLY A 36 9.57 4.00 1.88
C GLY A 36 9.74 5.09 2.93
N HIS A 37 9.25 4.89 4.16
CA HIS A 37 9.47 5.79 5.29
C HIS A 37 10.96 6.01 5.56
N VAL A 38 11.77 4.95 5.54
CA VAL A 38 13.22 5.04 5.76
C VAL A 38 13.85 6.00 4.77
N TYR A 39 13.47 5.93 3.50
CA TYR A 39 13.98 6.85 2.49
C TYR A 39 13.54 8.30 2.74
N ILE A 40 12.24 8.50 3.04
CA ILE A 40 11.67 9.84 3.25
C ILE A 40 12.37 10.52 4.44
N PHE A 41 12.49 9.82 5.58
CA PHE A 41 13.17 10.37 6.75
C PHE A 41 14.66 10.58 6.50
N ALA A 42 15.35 9.63 5.85
CA ALA A 42 16.75 9.82 5.48
C ALA A 42 16.96 11.08 4.61
N SER A 43 16.07 11.31 3.65
CA SER A 43 16.09 12.50 2.80
C SER A 43 15.80 13.78 3.59
N LEU A 44 14.83 13.74 4.50
CA LEU A 44 14.44 14.87 5.34
C LEU A 44 15.60 15.29 6.26
N PHE A 45 16.32 14.33 6.86
CA PHE A 45 17.47 14.57 7.73
C PHE A 45 18.79 14.78 6.97
N GLY A 46 18.73 14.89 5.65
CA GLY A 46 19.89 15.25 4.83
C GLY A 46 20.96 14.16 4.70
N VAL A 47 20.56 12.88 4.80
CA VAL A 47 21.47 11.75 4.54
C VAL A 47 21.97 11.81 3.11
N LYS A 48 23.30 11.97 2.92
CA LYS A 48 23.96 12.11 1.61
C LYS A 48 24.53 10.80 1.04
N ASN A 49 24.43 9.69 1.78
CA ASN A 49 24.94 8.39 1.33
C ASN A 49 24.08 7.85 0.17
N ARG A 50 24.56 8.06 -1.05
CA ARG A 50 23.86 7.68 -2.29
C ARG A 50 23.66 6.15 -2.42
N ASP A 51 24.62 5.36 -1.96
CA ASP A 51 24.53 3.90 -2.08
C ASP A 51 23.47 3.33 -1.13
N PHE A 52 23.40 3.88 0.08
CA PHE A 52 22.34 3.57 1.02
C PHE A 52 20.95 3.92 0.43
N LEU A 53 20.77 5.16 -0.03
CA LEU A 53 19.48 5.61 -0.59
C LEU A 53 19.06 4.78 -1.81
N LYS A 54 19.99 4.46 -2.71
CA LYS A 54 19.73 3.57 -3.85
C LYS A 54 19.36 2.16 -3.41
N SER A 55 19.99 1.64 -2.35
CA SER A 55 19.66 0.32 -1.82
C SER A 55 18.25 0.30 -1.27
N VAL A 56 17.85 1.32 -0.50
CA VAL A 56 16.47 1.45 0.00
C VAL A 56 15.47 1.50 -1.15
N THR A 57 15.73 2.30 -2.19
CA THR A 57 14.85 2.36 -3.38
C THR A 57 14.73 1.00 -4.07
N ARG A 58 15.84 0.28 -4.24
CA ARG A 58 15.80 -1.08 -4.84
C ARG A 58 14.99 -2.06 -4.00
N MET A 59 15.09 -1.96 -2.67
CA MET A 59 14.28 -2.78 -1.76
C MET A 59 12.80 -2.47 -1.91
N VAL A 60 12.40 -1.18 -1.89
CA VAL A 60 11.01 -0.76 -2.15
C VAL A 60 10.52 -1.34 -3.47
N TYR A 61 11.29 -1.12 -4.54
CA TYR A 61 10.92 -1.57 -5.88
C TYR A 61 10.75 -3.09 -5.96
N GLY A 62 11.72 -3.84 -5.44
CA GLY A 62 11.70 -5.31 -5.46
C GLY A 62 10.55 -5.89 -4.64
N VAL A 63 10.31 -5.35 -3.44
CA VAL A 63 9.20 -5.80 -2.56
C VAL A 63 7.85 -5.51 -3.20
N LEU A 64 7.67 -4.34 -3.83
CA LEU A 64 6.42 -4.00 -4.51
C LEU A 64 6.22 -4.80 -5.80
N CYS A 65 7.26 -5.12 -6.56
CA CYS A 65 7.17 -6.06 -7.69
C CYS A 65 6.72 -7.44 -7.23
N PHE A 66 7.31 -7.96 -6.17
CA PHE A 66 6.90 -9.22 -5.55
C PHE A 66 5.45 -9.16 -5.07
N GLY A 67 5.08 -8.08 -4.35
CA GLY A 67 3.74 -7.85 -3.86
C GLY A 67 2.70 -7.79 -4.97
N LEU A 68 3.03 -7.16 -6.11
CA LEU A 68 2.14 -7.09 -7.27
C LEU A 68 1.77 -8.47 -7.81
N VAL A 69 2.74 -9.38 -7.92
CA VAL A 69 2.48 -10.75 -8.40
C VAL A 69 1.46 -11.43 -7.51
N PHE A 70 1.67 -11.38 -6.19
CA PHE A 70 0.78 -12.03 -5.23
C PHE A 70 -0.58 -11.32 -5.11
N ALA A 71 -0.62 -9.99 -5.16
CA ALA A 71 -1.85 -9.23 -5.14
C ALA A 71 -2.69 -9.52 -6.39
N LEU A 72 -2.07 -9.56 -7.59
CA LEU A 72 -2.77 -9.85 -8.83
C LEU A 72 -3.30 -11.29 -8.87
N VAL A 73 -2.45 -12.27 -8.55
CA VAL A 73 -2.85 -13.68 -8.48
C VAL A 73 -3.95 -13.86 -7.43
N GLY A 74 -3.77 -13.28 -6.23
CA GLY A 74 -4.77 -13.33 -5.17
C GLY A 74 -6.10 -12.71 -5.61
N THR A 75 -6.08 -11.58 -6.30
CA THR A 75 -7.30 -10.91 -6.80
C THR A 75 -8.04 -11.78 -7.82
N VAL A 76 -7.31 -12.40 -8.77
CA VAL A 76 -7.92 -13.29 -9.77
C VAL A 76 -8.50 -14.54 -9.10
N LEU A 77 -7.76 -15.18 -8.17
CA LEU A 77 -8.26 -16.33 -7.41
C LEU A 77 -9.50 -15.98 -6.60
N GLY A 78 -9.55 -14.77 -6.03
CA GLY A 78 -10.73 -14.26 -5.32
C GLY A 78 -11.94 -14.14 -6.22
N GLY A 79 -11.77 -13.66 -7.45
CA GLY A 79 -12.82 -13.61 -8.44
C GLY A 79 -13.34 -15.00 -8.83
N VAL A 80 -12.45 -15.99 -9.00
CA VAL A 80 -12.84 -17.38 -9.25
C VAL A 80 -13.63 -17.93 -8.07
N TRP A 81 -13.16 -17.70 -6.84
CA TRP A 81 -13.88 -18.11 -5.63
C TRP A 81 -15.25 -17.44 -5.51
N ALA A 82 -15.34 -16.14 -5.84
CA ALA A 82 -16.61 -15.41 -5.88
C ALA A 82 -17.58 -16.00 -6.91
N ASN A 83 -17.06 -16.44 -8.06
CA ASN A 83 -17.87 -17.11 -9.09
C ASN A 83 -18.43 -18.45 -8.59
N ASP A 84 -17.60 -19.26 -7.93
CA ASP A 84 -18.02 -20.55 -7.39
C ASP A 84 -19.02 -20.40 -6.22
N SER A 85 -18.87 -19.35 -5.42
CA SER A 85 -19.62 -19.14 -4.18
C SER A 85 -20.91 -18.36 -4.37
N TRP A 86 -20.89 -17.38 -5.28
CA TRP A 86 -21.95 -16.38 -5.47
C TRP A 86 -22.44 -16.27 -6.92
N GLY A 87 -21.88 -17.09 -7.83
CA GLY A 87 -22.25 -17.11 -9.23
C GLY A 87 -21.81 -15.89 -10.04
N ARG A 88 -20.86 -15.11 -9.53
CA ARG A 88 -20.30 -13.96 -10.25
C ARG A 88 -18.80 -13.81 -9.95
N PHE A 89 -18.01 -13.63 -11.01
CA PHE A 89 -16.56 -13.43 -10.88
C PHE A 89 -16.19 -12.08 -10.24
N TRP A 90 -16.97 -11.02 -10.54
CA TRP A 90 -16.70 -9.66 -10.06
C TRP A 90 -18.00 -8.91 -9.83
N GLY A 91 -18.12 -8.20 -8.74
CA GLY A 91 -19.34 -7.48 -8.38
C GLY A 91 -19.11 -6.03 -7.94
N TRP A 92 -17.89 -5.52 -8.10
CA TRP A 92 -17.53 -4.15 -7.74
C TRP A 92 -17.75 -3.83 -6.25
N ASP A 93 -17.65 -4.83 -5.41
CA ASP A 93 -17.76 -4.56 -3.98
C ASP A 93 -16.48 -3.86 -3.45
N PRO A 94 -16.56 -3.19 -2.29
CA PRO A 94 -15.43 -2.41 -1.77
C PRO A 94 -14.14 -3.22 -1.60
N LYS A 95 -14.24 -4.51 -1.24
CA LYS A 95 -13.07 -5.39 -1.06
C LYS A 95 -12.41 -5.74 -2.40
N GLU A 96 -13.22 -6.06 -3.41
CA GLU A 96 -12.75 -6.31 -4.77
C GLU A 96 -12.07 -5.06 -5.35
N ASN A 97 -12.72 -3.90 -5.23
CA ASN A 97 -12.16 -2.63 -5.68
C ASN A 97 -10.86 -2.27 -4.94
N GLY A 98 -10.80 -2.53 -3.63
CA GLY A 98 -9.61 -2.31 -2.84
C GLY A 98 -8.41 -3.15 -3.32
N ALA A 99 -8.62 -4.44 -3.58
CA ALA A 99 -7.58 -5.32 -4.13
C ALA A 99 -7.08 -4.82 -5.51
N LEU A 100 -8.00 -4.41 -6.37
CA LEU A 100 -7.66 -3.83 -7.68
C LEU A 100 -6.87 -2.51 -7.53
N MET A 101 -7.26 -1.65 -6.59
CA MET A 101 -6.55 -0.39 -6.32
C MET A 101 -5.10 -0.61 -5.90
N ILE A 102 -4.79 -1.65 -5.12
CA ILE A 102 -3.41 -2.01 -4.77
C ILE A 102 -2.62 -2.37 -6.02
N CYS A 103 -3.17 -3.25 -6.88
CA CYS A 103 -2.52 -3.63 -8.13
C CYS A 103 -2.25 -2.41 -9.02
N ILE A 104 -3.27 -1.55 -9.22
CA ILE A 104 -3.14 -0.33 -10.04
C ILE A 104 -2.13 0.63 -9.41
N GLY A 105 -2.16 0.84 -8.10
CA GLY A 105 -1.22 1.73 -7.40
C GLY A 105 0.23 1.31 -7.61
N ILE A 106 0.51 0.01 -7.48
CA ILE A 106 1.85 -0.53 -7.73
C ILE A 106 2.23 -0.36 -9.22
N LEU A 107 1.32 -0.71 -10.14
CA LEU A 107 1.56 -0.56 -11.58
C LEU A 107 1.85 0.90 -11.96
N VAL A 108 1.09 1.86 -11.45
CA VAL A 108 1.32 3.29 -11.68
C VAL A 108 2.70 3.70 -11.19
N MET A 109 3.11 3.29 -9.99
CA MET A 109 4.44 3.58 -9.45
C MET A 109 5.54 2.99 -10.33
N LEU A 110 5.40 1.72 -10.76
CA LEU A 110 6.39 1.05 -11.60
C LEU A 110 6.53 1.76 -12.96
N HIS A 111 5.42 2.07 -13.63
CA HIS A 111 5.43 2.74 -14.93
C HIS A 111 5.95 4.19 -14.82
N ALA A 112 5.56 4.91 -13.80
CA ALA A 112 6.07 6.26 -13.55
C ALA A 112 7.60 6.25 -13.32
N ARG A 113 8.12 5.23 -12.63
CA ARG A 113 9.56 5.04 -12.45
C ARG A 113 10.26 4.67 -13.76
N MET A 114 9.72 3.72 -14.51
CA MET A 114 10.26 3.30 -15.81
C MET A 114 10.24 4.42 -16.84
N GLY A 115 9.18 5.22 -16.86
CA GLY A 115 9.04 6.40 -17.72
C GLY A 115 9.85 7.62 -17.26
N GLY A 116 10.58 7.53 -16.15
CA GLY A 116 11.40 8.66 -15.64
C GLY A 116 10.60 9.80 -15.02
N LEU A 117 9.29 9.64 -14.81
CA LEU A 117 8.40 10.66 -14.22
C LEU A 117 8.69 10.86 -12.73
N ILE A 118 9.07 9.79 -12.03
CA ILE A 118 9.45 9.84 -10.62
C ILE A 118 10.85 9.28 -10.42
N LYS A 119 11.58 9.85 -9.44
CA LYS A 119 12.90 9.40 -8.99
C LYS A 119 12.77 8.67 -7.65
N ASP A 120 13.89 8.37 -7.01
CA ASP A 120 13.98 7.54 -5.81
C ASP A 120 13.04 7.99 -4.67
N LEU A 121 13.00 9.28 -4.37
CA LEU A 121 12.10 9.85 -3.37
C LEU A 121 10.62 9.70 -3.79
N GLY A 122 10.30 9.92 -5.07
CA GLY A 122 8.96 9.74 -5.60
C GLY A 122 8.48 8.29 -5.52
N VAL A 123 9.37 7.31 -5.75
CA VAL A 123 9.08 5.88 -5.53
C VAL A 123 8.71 5.62 -4.08
N SER A 124 9.44 6.22 -3.14
CA SER A 124 9.19 6.05 -1.70
C SER A 124 7.88 6.70 -1.26
N ILE A 125 7.57 7.90 -1.76
CA ILE A 125 6.28 8.57 -1.51
C ILE A 125 5.12 7.71 -2.05
N MET A 126 5.24 7.20 -3.27
CA MET A 126 4.24 6.32 -3.86
C MET A 126 4.09 5.02 -3.09
N ALA A 127 5.17 4.45 -2.54
CA ALA A 127 5.12 3.25 -1.72
C ALA A 127 4.32 3.47 -0.43
N VAL A 128 4.50 4.61 0.25
CA VAL A 128 3.70 4.99 1.43
C VAL A 128 2.23 5.15 1.03
N PHE A 129 1.94 5.78 -0.09
CA PHE A 129 0.56 5.91 -0.59
C PHE A 129 -0.08 4.55 -0.91
N ILE A 130 0.67 3.61 -1.50
CA ILE A 130 0.21 2.23 -1.71
C ILE A 130 -0.07 1.54 -0.37
N GLY A 131 0.72 1.82 0.68
CA GLY A 131 0.46 1.38 2.04
C GLY A 131 -0.90 1.87 2.55
N ILE A 132 -1.25 3.14 2.33
CA ILE A 132 -2.58 3.71 2.67
C ILE A 132 -3.69 2.95 1.94
N ILE A 133 -3.55 2.74 0.62
CA ILE A 133 -4.51 1.96 -0.17
C ILE A 133 -4.66 0.55 0.41
N THR A 134 -3.56 -0.06 0.86
CA THR A 134 -3.58 -1.41 1.41
C THR A 134 -4.30 -1.46 2.76
N VAL A 135 -4.06 -0.51 3.67
CA VAL A 135 -4.79 -0.38 4.93
C VAL A 135 -6.28 -0.20 4.68
N PHE A 136 -6.65 0.67 3.72
CA PHE A 136 -8.03 0.85 3.29
C PHE A 136 -8.64 -0.47 2.81
N SER A 137 -7.97 -1.16 1.88
CA SER A 137 -8.46 -2.38 1.25
C SER A 137 -8.56 -3.56 2.23
N TRP A 138 -7.65 -3.63 3.20
CA TRP A 138 -7.61 -4.77 4.13
C TRP A 138 -8.58 -4.63 5.29
N TRP A 139 -8.65 -3.46 5.92
CA TRP A 139 -9.43 -3.26 7.15
C TRP A 139 -10.60 -2.29 7.00
N HIS A 140 -10.39 -1.14 6.36
CA HIS A 140 -11.42 -0.10 6.34
C HIS A 140 -12.66 -0.54 5.57
N VAL A 141 -12.50 -1.18 4.41
CA VAL A 141 -13.64 -1.62 3.58
C VAL A 141 -14.58 -2.59 4.31
N ASN A 142 -14.06 -3.36 5.29
CA ASN A 142 -14.90 -4.23 6.10
C ASN A 142 -15.89 -3.44 6.98
N GLN A 143 -15.52 -2.22 7.38
CA GLN A 143 -16.33 -1.35 8.23
C GLN A 143 -17.39 -0.54 7.46
N LEU A 144 -17.37 -0.62 6.12
CA LEU A 144 -18.34 0.10 5.29
C LEU A 144 -19.72 -0.57 5.29
N GLU A 145 -19.83 -1.76 5.84
CA GLU A 145 -21.08 -2.55 5.91
C GLU A 145 -21.75 -2.75 4.54
N THR A 146 -20.97 -2.71 3.47
CA THR A 146 -21.42 -2.82 2.07
C THR A 146 -20.71 -3.95 1.36
N GLY A 147 -21.42 -4.65 0.47
CA GLY A 147 -20.89 -5.76 -0.30
C GLY A 147 -20.91 -7.10 0.45
N LEU A 148 -20.48 -8.15 -0.24
CA LEU A 148 -20.48 -9.51 0.28
C LEU A 148 -19.29 -9.81 1.21
N HIS A 149 -18.26 -8.95 1.20
CA HIS A 149 -17.08 -9.04 2.04
C HIS A 149 -17.17 -8.20 3.33
N SER A 150 -18.38 -7.78 3.72
CA SER A 150 -18.61 -6.99 4.92
C SER A 150 -18.77 -7.91 6.14
N TYR A 151 -17.68 -8.27 6.78
CA TYR A 151 -17.62 -9.12 7.96
C TYR A 151 -16.36 -8.82 8.79
N GLY A 152 -16.32 -9.34 10.03
CA GLY A 152 -15.14 -9.16 10.90
C GLY A 152 -15.06 -7.75 11.48
N PHE A 153 -16.21 -7.22 11.93
CA PHE A 153 -16.27 -5.91 12.58
C PHE A 153 -15.51 -5.94 13.91
N THR A 154 -14.74 -4.88 14.15
CA THR A 154 -13.97 -4.71 15.37
C THR A 154 -14.27 -3.33 15.96
N ASP A 155 -14.72 -3.32 17.21
CA ASP A 155 -15.02 -2.08 17.93
C ASP A 155 -13.77 -1.19 18.06
N GLY A 156 -13.95 0.10 17.83
CA GLY A 156 -12.90 1.10 17.96
C GLY A 156 -11.85 1.12 16.85
N ILE A 157 -11.88 0.19 15.87
CA ILE A 157 -10.89 0.13 14.79
C ILE A 157 -10.86 1.43 13.95
N MET A 158 -12.00 2.11 13.79
CA MET A 158 -12.09 3.33 12.99
C MET A 158 -11.18 4.44 13.51
N PHE A 159 -11.03 4.58 14.82
CA PHE A 159 -10.09 5.54 15.41
C PHE A 159 -8.65 5.24 14.95
N TRP A 160 -8.22 3.99 15.04
CA TRP A 160 -6.87 3.59 14.64
C TRP A 160 -6.63 3.72 13.15
N LEU A 161 -7.63 3.45 12.31
CA LEU A 161 -7.55 3.65 10.86
C LEU A 161 -7.38 5.12 10.51
N HIS A 162 -8.19 6.01 11.09
CA HIS A 162 -8.05 7.45 10.86
C HIS A 162 -6.71 8.00 11.37
N LEU A 163 -6.25 7.53 12.53
CA LEU A 163 -4.92 7.89 13.06
C LEU A 163 -3.81 7.43 12.10
N THR A 164 -3.88 6.19 11.60
CA THR A 164 -2.94 5.67 10.62
C THR A 164 -2.92 6.53 9.37
N TYR A 165 -4.08 6.86 8.79
CA TYR A 165 -4.15 7.74 7.62
C TYR A 165 -3.54 9.11 7.90
N GLY A 166 -3.82 9.71 9.05
CA GLY A 166 -3.23 10.99 9.45
C GLY A 166 -1.71 10.94 9.51
N ILE A 167 -1.14 9.88 10.08
CA ILE A 167 0.31 9.65 10.14
C ILE A 167 0.88 9.48 8.73
N GLU A 168 0.31 8.60 7.91
CA GLU A 168 0.82 8.29 6.59
C GLU A 168 0.76 9.50 5.64
N PHE A 169 -0.34 10.26 5.65
CA PHE A 169 -0.43 11.51 4.88
C PHE A 169 0.56 12.57 5.38
N SER A 170 0.84 12.61 6.67
CA SER A 170 1.88 13.49 7.23
C SER A 170 3.29 13.09 6.73
N VAL A 171 3.57 11.79 6.67
CA VAL A 171 4.85 11.29 6.10
C VAL A 171 4.96 11.63 4.62
N ILE A 172 3.89 11.50 3.84
CA ILE A 172 3.86 11.94 2.43
C ILE A 172 4.15 13.44 2.33
N ALA A 173 3.52 14.27 3.17
CA ALA A 173 3.77 15.71 3.21
C ALA A 173 5.24 16.03 3.54
N LEU A 174 5.83 15.33 4.51
CA LEU A 174 7.27 15.42 4.80
C LEU A 174 8.14 15.03 3.62
N GLY A 175 7.74 14.01 2.85
CA GLY A 175 8.40 13.64 1.61
C GLY A 175 8.41 14.76 0.57
N PHE A 176 7.30 15.45 0.39
CA PHE A 176 7.25 16.65 -0.49
C PHE A 176 8.08 17.81 0.07
N ILE A 177 8.06 18.05 1.38
CA ILE A 177 8.94 19.05 2.03
C ILE A 177 10.41 18.75 1.75
N ALA A 178 10.81 17.48 1.85
CA ALA A 178 12.18 17.05 1.51
C ALA A 178 12.48 17.24 0.02
N HIS A 179 11.51 16.94 -0.87
CA HIS A 179 11.66 17.10 -2.31
C HIS A 179 11.93 18.55 -2.72
N PHE A 180 11.17 19.49 -2.16
CA PHE A 180 11.30 20.91 -2.48
C PHE A 180 12.43 21.62 -1.73
N GLY A 181 13.16 20.91 -0.86
CA GLY A 181 14.24 21.48 -0.04
C GLY A 181 13.74 22.58 0.89
N ILE A 182 12.52 22.48 1.39
CA ILE A 182 11.91 23.49 2.27
C ILE A 182 12.56 23.42 3.66
N PHE A 183 12.86 22.23 4.16
CA PHE A 183 13.41 22.02 5.49
C PHE A 183 14.75 22.73 5.72
N PRO A 184 15.77 22.62 4.85
CA PRO A 184 17.00 23.38 4.98
C PRO A 184 16.79 24.91 4.92
N ARG A 185 15.78 25.38 4.18
CA ARG A 185 15.46 26.82 4.09
C ARG A 185 14.82 27.37 5.36
N LEU A 186 14.08 26.55 6.09
CA LEU A 186 13.38 26.94 7.32
C LEU A 186 14.26 26.79 8.57
N PHE A 187 15.13 25.78 8.60
CA PHE A 187 15.89 25.38 9.80
C PHE A 187 17.41 25.37 9.58
N GLY A 188 17.88 25.42 8.35
CA GLY A 188 19.28 25.54 8.01
C GLY A 188 19.71 27.01 8.16
N GLY A 189 20.58 27.31 9.14
CA GLY A 189 21.25 28.60 9.19
C GLY A 189 21.91 28.92 7.85
N ARG A 190 21.85 30.18 7.42
CA ARG A 190 22.53 30.67 6.21
C ARG A 190 23.97 30.20 6.22
N GLU A 191 24.35 29.33 5.27
CA GLU A 191 25.78 29.17 4.99
C GLU A 191 26.34 30.56 4.67
N PRO A 192 27.48 30.97 5.25
CA PRO A 192 28.15 32.22 4.85
C PRO A 192 28.44 32.11 3.36
N ARG A 193 28.02 33.10 2.58
CA ARG A 193 28.49 33.26 1.21
C ARG A 193 30.01 33.35 1.28
N ALA A 194 30.70 32.36 0.70
CA ALA A 194 32.12 32.53 0.37
C ALA A 194 32.21 33.70 -0.58
N GLU A 195 32.87 34.80 -0.13
CA GLU A 195 33.30 35.91 -0.93
C GLU A 195 34.42 35.49 -1.88
#